data_74bf2bcc127c73e66dbf936e092f36a0
#
_entry.id   74bf2bcc127c73e66dbf936e092f36a0
#
_cell.length_a   1.000
_cell.length_b   1.000
_cell.length_c   1.000
_cell.angle_alpha   90.00
_cell.angle_beta   90.00
_cell.angle_gamma   90.00
#
_symmetry.space_group_name_H-M   'P 1'
#
loop_
_entity.id
_entity.type
_entity.pdbx_description
1 polymer ?
#
loop_
_entity_poly.entity_id
_entity_poly.type
_entity_poly.pdbx_seq_one_letter_code
_entity_poly.pdbx_strand_id
1 'polypeptide(L)'
;MDTITGKVLVLILSVFMLVTVFHQFVQIFEDDYTTETATVYSSAEKVTFNGVYIRNETVVSGGKSGVLSYPSSDGSKVAKDSVVAYVYKSANDIYINQQIESLKNEVEILKKEQSPGTTVVAQPEFISSLIDEKYRTITTLAARNDLSSLRSESDDFQMLTGIYQIVIGEETDYNDRIEQLEKQIKLLEAKQNNPIDIITVPNSGYFISYVDGYEDILSTDKLSSITADDIKEVIKNDGYNAAKVSKKAVGKIVDDYEWDLVGIVNPKDASFNPGKEVKVKLSSTPDLLTAKIADVIETDDPEECVIVLSCEKLNFNLVQYRTERVEIILDDFNGIKVPREAVRFNKNNEKGVYVLLGQRIAFKKIDVIYECDEYLLSAITSDTSYISVYEDIILSGEIPAEVMEQVTTANTEEQSEETTVSASAAVSVSVTEETNGDEAANE
;
A
#
# COMPACT_ATOMS: atom_id res chain seq x y z
N MET A 1 -33.58 53.08 59.86
CA MET A 1 -34.82 52.30 59.56
C MET A 1 -34.62 50.87 60.02
N ASP A 2 -34.89 50.62 61.33
CA ASP A 2 -34.71 49.27 61.92
C ASP A 2 -36.10 48.62 62.20
N THR A 3 -36.96 48.70 61.27
CA THR A 3 -38.24 48.00 61.31
C THR A 3 -38.08 46.65 60.63
N ILE A 4 -38.70 45.62 61.18
CA ILE A 4 -38.71 44.26 60.69
C ILE A 4 -39.10 44.25 59.21
N THR A 5 -40.01 45.15 58.76
CA THR A 5 -40.41 45.37 57.37
C THR A 5 -39.27 45.75 56.44
N GLY A 6 -38.33 46.61 56.88
CA GLY A 6 -37.16 46.99 56.12
C GLY A 6 -36.19 45.83 55.90
N LYS A 7 -35.98 45.02 56.92
CA LYS A 7 -35.10 43.80 56.80
C LYS A 7 -35.70 42.75 55.91
N VAL A 8 -37.02 42.56 55.93
CA VAL A 8 -37.75 41.63 55.05
C VAL A 8 -37.68 42.14 53.59
N LEU A 9 -37.86 43.46 53.38
CA LEU A 9 -37.77 44.03 52.00
C LEU A 9 -36.37 43.86 51.40
N VAL A 10 -35.31 44.11 52.19
CA VAL A 10 -33.90 43.92 51.74
C VAL A 10 -33.67 42.43 51.43
N LEU A 11 -34.18 41.51 52.24
CA LEU A 11 -34.01 40.09 51.97
C LEU A 11 -34.72 39.64 50.70
N ILE A 12 -35.94 40.13 50.40
CA ILE A 12 -36.67 39.84 49.18
C ILE A 12 -35.89 40.39 47.94
N LEU A 13 -35.39 41.61 48.04
CA LEU A 13 -34.62 42.25 46.99
C LEU A 13 -33.31 41.53 46.72
N SER A 14 -32.61 41.05 47.77
CA SER A 14 -31.40 40.25 47.68
C SER A 14 -31.66 38.89 46.99
N VAL A 15 -32.75 38.20 47.38
CA VAL A 15 -33.15 36.92 46.76
C VAL A 15 -33.53 37.14 45.28
N PHE A 16 -34.27 38.20 44.96
CA PHE A 16 -34.62 38.54 43.58
C PHE A 16 -33.38 38.81 42.73
N MET A 17 -32.43 39.59 43.27
CA MET A 17 -31.16 39.86 42.57
C MET A 17 -30.35 38.58 42.37
N LEU A 18 -30.34 37.68 43.35
CA LEU A 18 -29.62 36.41 43.28
C LEU A 18 -30.26 35.48 42.25
N VAL A 19 -31.57 35.44 42.17
CA VAL A 19 -32.31 34.65 41.14
C VAL A 19 -32.11 35.22 39.74
N THR A 20 -32.09 36.53 39.56
CA THR A 20 -31.83 37.15 38.25
C THR A 20 -30.38 36.93 37.76
N VAL A 21 -29.40 37.08 38.69
CA VAL A 21 -28.01 36.78 38.38
C VAL A 21 -27.81 35.30 38.06
N PHE A 22 -28.46 34.41 38.83
CA PHE A 22 -28.40 32.98 38.58
C PHE A 22 -29.05 32.59 37.24
N HIS A 23 -30.21 33.22 36.92
CA HIS A 23 -30.88 32.99 35.63
C HIS A 23 -30.00 33.47 34.44
N GLN A 24 -29.37 34.65 34.57
CA GLN A 24 -28.42 35.12 33.55
C GLN A 24 -27.18 34.22 33.46
N PHE A 25 -26.70 33.69 34.61
CA PHE A 25 -25.57 32.76 34.62
C PHE A 25 -25.93 31.45 33.95
N VAL A 26 -27.11 30.90 34.12
CA VAL A 26 -27.60 29.68 33.47
C VAL A 26 -27.72 29.90 31.94
N GLN A 27 -28.25 31.07 31.50
CA GLN A 27 -28.34 31.38 30.07
C GLN A 27 -26.98 31.51 29.38
N ILE A 28 -25.91 31.84 30.11
CA ILE A 28 -24.54 31.91 29.55
C ILE A 28 -23.94 30.49 29.33
N PHE A 29 -24.47 29.48 30.02
CA PHE A 29 -23.97 28.10 29.96
C PHE A 29 -24.89 27.16 29.18
N GLU A 30 -26.03 27.56 28.69
CA GLU A 30 -26.81 26.81 27.72
C GLU A 30 -26.21 27.06 26.33
N ASP A 31 -25.34 26.13 25.87
CA ASP A 31 -24.95 26.08 24.47
C ASP A 31 -26.20 25.66 23.66
N ASP A 32 -26.87 26.62 23.02
CA ASP A 32 -28.06 26.41 22.20
C ASP A 32 -27.75 25.56 20.93
N TYR A 33 -26.47 25.28 20.68
CA TYR A 33 -26.04 24.61 19.46
C TYR A 33 -25.08 23.46 19.77
N THR A 34 -25.33 22.31 19.13
CA THR A 34 -24.35 21.25 19.06
C THR A 34 -23.46 21.51 17.85
N THR A 35 -22.16 21.60 18.04
CA THR A 35 -21.21 21.92 16.98
C THR A 35 -20.14 20.83 16.82
N GLU A 36 -19.62 20.68 15.60
CA GLU A 36 -18.43 19.91 15.28
C GLU A 36 -17.43 20.81 14.56
N THR A 37 -16.18 20.84 15.03
CA THR A 37 -15.15 21.68 14.42
C THR A 37 -14.73 21.12 13.07
N ALA A 38 -14.74 21.95 12.04
CA ALA A 38 -14.31 21.63 10.68
C ALA A 38 -12.82 21.27 10.65
N THR A 39 -12.49 20.03 10.31
CA THR A 39 -11.12 19.53 10.23
C THR A 39 -10.78 19.03 8.84
N VAL A 40 -9.49 19.10 8.49
CA VAL A 40 -9.02 18.47 7.26
C VAL A 40 -9.09 16.95 7.42
N TYR A 41 -9.69 16.31 6.45
CA TYR A 41 -9.84 14.86 6.42
C TYR A 41 -9.51 14.33 5.03
N SER A 42 -8.83 13.19 4.99
CA SER A 42 -8.51 12.50 3.74
C SER A 42 -9.36 11.26 3.61
N SER A 43 -9.99 11.08 2.49
CA SER A 43 -10.74 9.89 2.12
C SER A 43 -10.27 9.38 0.78
N ALA A 44 -10.49 8.11 0.53
CA ALA A 44 -10.12 7.50 -0.75
C ALA A 44 -11.29 6.65 -1.26
N GLU A 45 -11.55 6.74 -2.55
CA GLU A 45 -12.46 5.84 -3.23
C GLU A 45 -11.75 4.49 -3.41
N LYS A 46 -12.27 3.46 -2.75
CA LYS A 46 -11.64 2.14 -2.67
C LYS A 46 -12.62 1.07 -3.07
N VAL A 47 -12.11 0.11 -3.85
CA VAL A 47 -12.86 -1.09 -4.21
C VAL A 47 -12.02 -2.32 -3.85
N THR A 48 -12.66 -3.30 -3.21
CA THR A 48 -12.01 -4.55 -2.80
C THR A 48 -12.63 -5.73 -3.52
N PHE A 49 -11.78 -6.60 -4.07
CA PHE A 49 -12.22 -7.82 -4.76
C PHE A 49 -11.17 -8.94 -4.60
N ASN A 50 -11.53 -10.15 -5.02
CA ASN A 50 -10.59 -11.26 -5.16
C ASN A 50 -10.02 -11.23 -6.58
N GLY A 51 -8.72 -11.02 -6.67
CA GLY A 51 -7.99 -10.96 -7.93
C GLY A 51 -7.39 -12.32 -8.32
N VAL A 52 -7.24 -12.53 -9.61
CA VAL A 52 -6.57 -13.68 -10.22
C VAL A 52 -5.38 -13.16 -11.03
N TYR A 53 -4.21 -13.71 -10.79
CA TYR A 53 -3.00 -13.38 -11.53
C TYR A 53 -3.00 -14.03 -12.91
N ILE A 54 -2.80 -13.22 -13.94
CA ILE A 54 -2.58 -13.63 -15.33
C ILE A 54 -1.12 -13.35 -15.65
N ARG A 55 -0.36 -14.41 -15.92
CA ARG A 55 1.09 -14.34 -16.11
C ARG A 55 1.54 -15.35 -17.15
N ASN A 56 2.64 -15.08 -17.83
CA ASN A 56 3.27 -16.06 -18.70
C ASN A 56 4.08 -17.02 -17.84
N GLU A 57 3.67 -18.26 -17.84
CA GLU A 57 4.25 -19.32 -17.01
C GLU A 57 4.65 -20.50 -17.87
N THR A 58 5.84 -21.03 -17.65
CA THR A 58 6.35 -22.22 -18.34
C THR A 58 6.47 -23.38 -17.35
N VAL A 59 5.71 -24.44 -17.55
CA VAL A 59 5.78 -25.64 -16.71
C VAL A 59 7.08 -26.41 -16.96
N VAL A 60 7.83 -26.64 -15.90
CA VAL A 60 9.07 -27.44 -15.91
C VAL A 60 8.71 -28.87 -15.56
N SER A 61 9.05 -29.81 -16.42
CA SER A 61 8.73 -31.23 -16.24
C SER A 61 9.98 -32.09 -16.07
N GLY A 62 9.90 -33.10 -15.20
CA GLY A 62 10.95 -34.09 -15.00
C GLY A 62 10.85 -35.28 -15.93
N GLY A 63 12.01 -35.88 -16.23
CA GLY A 63 12.09 -37.10 -17.05
C GLY A 63 11.96 -38.40 -16.26
N LYS A 64 12.49 -38.46 -15.04
CA LYS A 64 12.55 -39.69 -14.22
C LYS A 64 11.72 -39.56 -12.96
N SER A 65 11.15 -40.66 -12.52
CA SER A 65 10.41 -40.73 -11.26
C SER A 65 11.40 -40.87 -10.07
N GLY A 66 11.18 -40.12 -9.02
CA GLY A 66 12.01 -40.13 -7.82
C GLY A 66 11.53 -39.10 -6.79
N VAL A 67 12.37 -38.83 -5.82
CA VAL A 67 12.13 -37.77 -4.82
C VAL A 67 12.87 -36.51 -5.25
N LEU A 68 12.14 -35.40 -5.30
CA LEU A 68 12.68 -34.12 -5.73
C LEU A 68 13.38 -33.39 -4.58
N SER A 69 14.51 -32.77 -4.88
CA SER A 69 15.22 -31.83 -4.00
C SER A 69 15.44 -30.54 -4.76
N TYR A 70 15.03 -29.42 -4.18
CA TYR A 70 15.13 -28.11 -4.76
C TYR A 70 16.28 -27.34 -4.13
N PRO A 71 17.30 -26.91 -4.92
CA PRO A 71 18.42 -26.12 -4.41
C PRO A 71 18.04 -24.67 -4.13
N SER A 72 17.00 -24.16 -4.80
CA SER A 72 16.52 -22.79 -4.67
C SER A 72 15.15 -22.75 -4.00
N SER A 73 14.89 -21.70 -3.24
CA SER A 73 13.58 -21.44 -2.63
C SER A 73 12.57 -20.99 -3.70
N ASP A 74 11.28 -21.21 -3.44
CA ASP A 74 10.21 -20.69 -4.28
C ASP A 74 10.28 -19.16 -4.37
N GLY A 75 10.01 -18.64 -5.58
CA GLY A 75 10.15 -17.22 -5.88
C GLY A 75 11.57 -16.74 -6.14
N SER A 76 12.58 -17.66 -6.13
CA SER A 76 13.95 -17.27 -6.50
C SER A 76 14.05 -16.97 -7.99
N LYS A 77 14.75 -15.89 -8.32
CA LYS A 77 15.08 -15.56 -9.72
C LYS A 77 16.18 -16.46 -10.23
N VAL A 78 15.94 -17.17 -11.31
CA VAL A 78 16.86 -18.13 -11.91
C VAL A 78 17.19 -17.75 -13.36
N ALA A 79 18.44 -18.01 -13.77
CA ALA A 79 18.86 -17.82 -15.14
C ALA A 79 18.47 -19.04 -16.00
N LYS A 80 18.39 -18.84 -17.31
CA LYS A 80 18.24 -19.94 -18.26
C LYS A 80 19.31 -21.00 -18.02
N ASP A 81 18.95 -22.27 -18.18
CA ASP A 81 19.78 -23.47 -17.97
C ASP A 81 20.24 -23.69 -16.53
N SER A 82 19.78 -22.89 -15.56
CA SER A 82 20.03 -23.13 -14.15
C SER A 82 19.34 -24.41 -13.67
N VAL A 83 20.00 -25.11 -12.74
CA VAL A 83 19.44 -26.30 -12.10
C VAL A 83 18.43 -25.88 -11.06
N VAL A 84 17.19 -26.37 -11.19
CA VAL A 84 16.08 -26.07 -10.24
C VAL A 84 15.65 -27.27 -9.43
N ALA A 85 15.94 -28.48 -9.87
CA ALA A 85 15.66 -29.65 -9.07
C ALA A 85 16.64 -30.80 -9.37
N TYR A 86 16.91 -31.59 -8.33
CA TYR A 86 17.60 -32.87 -8.41
C TYR A 86 16.59 -33.99 -8.13
N VAL A 87 16.64 -35.07 -8.89
CA VAL A 87 15.81 -36.26 -8.65
C VAL A 87 16.67 -37.33 -8.02
N TYR A 88 16.29 -37.80 -6.86
CA TYR A 88 16.97 -38.87 -6.13
C TYR A 88 16.11 -40.13 -6.06
N LYS A 89 16.72 -41.28 -5.81
CA LYS A 89 16.01 -42.56 -5.62
C LYS A 89 15.23 -42.59 -4.31
N SER A 90 15.74 -41.96 -3.27
CA SER A 90 15.15 -41.97 -1.94
C SER A 90 15.32 -40.61 -1.22
N ALA A 91 14.43 -40.34 -0.26
CA ALA A 91 14.58 -39.18 0.63
C ALA A 91 15.87 -39.25 1.49
N ASN A 92 16.36 -40.44 1.79
CA ASN A 92 17.59 -40.59 2.53
C ASN A 92 18.83 -40.09 1.74
N ASP A 93 18.81 -40.23 0.41
CA ASP A 93 19.86 -39.68 -0.45
C ASP A 93 19.86 -38.15 -0.40
N ILE A 94 18.70 -37.52 -0.39
CA ILE A 94 18.57 -36.07 -0.22
C ILE A 94 19.14 -35.64 1.14
N TYR A 95 18.74 -36.32 2.21
CA TYR A 95 19.19 -35.99 3.56
C TYR A 95 20.73 -36.09 3.69
N ILE A 96 21.35 -37.13 3.15
CA ILE A 96 22.80 -37.29 3.15
C ILE A 96 23.48 -36.15 2.40
N ASN A 97 22.96 -35.79 1.22
CA ASN A 97 23.51 -34.68 0.42
C ASN A 97 23.39 -33.35 1.13
N GLN A 98 22.23 -33.05 1.73
CA GLN A 98 22.02 -31.81 2.50
C GLN A 98 22.94 -31.75 3.73
N GLN A 99 23.17 -32.86 4.43
CA GLN A 99 24.12 -32.91 5.53
C GLN A 99 25.54 -32.61 5.06
N ILE A 100 25.99 -33.23 3.95
CA ILE A 100 27.30 -32.97 3.38
C ILE A 100 27.48 -31.49 3.05
N GLU A 101 26.49 -30.88 2.37
CA GLU A 101 26.49 -29.46 2.01
C GLU A 101 26.58 -28.58 3.27
N SER A 102 25.76 -28.84 4.27
CA SER A 102 25.76 -28.08 5.54
C SER A 102 27.12 -28.18 6.26
N LEU A 103 27.70 -29.38 6.35
CA LEU A 103 29.00 -29.56 6.98
C LEU A 103 30.13 -28.91 6.18
N LYS A 104 30.08 -28.95 4.83
CA LYS A 104 31.07 -28.28 3.98
C LYS A 104 30.98 -26.74 4.15
N ASN A 105 29.78 -26.21 4.25
CA ASN A 105 29.58 -24.78 4.50
C ASN A 105 30.15 -24.39 5.89
N GLU A 106 29.89 -25.19 6.96
CA GLU A 106 30.47 -24.97 8.28
C GLU A 106 32.00 -24.97 8.23
N VAL A 107 32.62 -25.92 7.54
CA VAL A 107 34.07 -25.98 7.35
C VAL A 107 34.60 -24.75 6.61
N GLU A 108 33.90 -24.29 5.55
CA GLU A 108 34.31 -23.12 4.80
C GLU A 108 34.26 -21.83 5.65
N ILE A 109 33.21 -21.66 6.44
CA ILE A 109 33.08 -20.54 7.39
C ILE A 109 34.22 -20.56 8.39
N LEU A 110 34.45 -21.68 9.06
CA LEU A 110 35.54 -21.81 10.05
C LEU A 110 36.91 -21.55 9.44
N LYS A 111 37.19 -22.02 8.21
CA LYS A 111 38.44 -21.72 7.49
C LYS A 111 38.61 -20.25 7.15
N LYS A 112 37.51 -19.57 6.76
CA LYS A 112 37.52 -18.13 6.51
C LYS A 112 37.72 -17.31 7.78
N GLU A 113 37.10 -17.74 8.89
CA GLU A 113 37.32 -17.15 10.21
C GLU A 113 38.76 -17.23 10.66
N GLN A 114 39.45 -18.41 10.49
CA GLN A 114 40.87 -18.57 10.83
C GLN A 114 41.83 -17.78 9.93
N SER A 115 41.43 -17.47 8.72
CA SER A 115 42.29 -16.78 7.74
C SER A 115 41.58 -15.60 7.12
N PRO A 116 41.28 -14.53 7.86
CA PRO A 116 40.48 -13.40 7.41
C PRO A 116 41.12 -12.56 6.30
N GLY A 117 42.29 -12.95 5.81
CA GLY A 117 43.02 -12.21 4.77
C GLY A 117 43.55 -10.85 5.24
N THR A 118 44.67 -10.41 4.68
CA THR A 118 45.31 -9.13 5.06
C THR A 118 44.58 -7.87 4.62
N THR A 119 43.49 -8.00 3.93
CA THR A 119 42.77 -6.86 3.32
C THR A 119 41.50 -6.44 4.07
N VAL A 120 40.92 -7.30 4.88
CA VAL A 120 39.82 -6.95 5.79
C VAL A 120 40.43 -6.61 7.13
N VAL A 121 40.80 -5.40 7.17
CA VAL A 121 41.58 -4.71 8.17
C VAL A 121 41.15 -4.95 9.59
N ALA A 122 42.10 -5.27 10.41
CA ALA A 122 42.34 -5.18 11.84
C ALA A 122 41.78 -3.95 12.60
N GLN A 123 40.61 -3.43 12.25
CA GLN A 123 39.92 -2.39 13.02
C GLN A 123 38.59 -2.96 13.55
N PRO A 124 38.53 -3.32 14.86
CA PRO A 124 37.32 -3.88 15.46
C PRO A 124 36.07 -3.04 15.21
N GLU A 125 36.22 -1.70 15.21
CA GLU A 125 35.12 -0.75 14.99
C GLU A 125 34.53 -0.86 13.59
N PHE A 126 35.36 -1.09 12.57
CA PHE A 126 34.88 -1.28 11.20
C PHE A 126 34.13 -2.60 11.05
N ILE A 127 34.67 -3.68 11.60
CA ILE A 127 33.98 -5.00 11.57
C ILE A 127 32.67 -4.93 12.34
N SER A 128 32.63 -4.27 13.50
CA SER A 128 31.40 -4.06 14.25
C SER A 128 30.34 -3.31 13.43
N SER A 129 30.75 -2.29 12.67
CA SER A 129 29.80 -1.56 11.80
C SER A 129 29.23 -2.42 10.67
N LEU A 130 30.04 -3.33 10.11
CA LEU A 130 29.57 -4.30 9.10
C LEU A 130 28.60 -5.33 9.70
N ILE A 131 28.87 -5.79 10.92
CA ILE A 131 27.99 -6.70 11.66
C ILE A 131 26.63 -6.02 11.88
N ASP A 132 26.59 -4.75 12.30
CA ASP A 132 25.37 -3.99 12.49
C ASP A 132 24.59 -3.79 11.17
N GLU A 133 25.29 -3.55 10.06
CA GLU A 133 24.68 -3.43 8.74
C GLU A 133 24.05 -4.76 8.31
N LYS A 134 24.78 -5.88 8.45
CA LYS A 134 24.27 -7.21 8.13
C LYS A 134 23.06 -7.58 8.99
N TYR A 135 23.10 -7.26 10.29
CA TYR A 135 21.96 -7.48 11.20
C TYR A 135 20.70 -6.74 10.75
N ARG A 136 20.84 -5.47 10.34
CA ARG A 136 19.71 -4.69 9.79
C ARG A 136 19.17 -5.28 8.49
N THR A 137 20.07 -5.72 7.60
CA THR A 137 19.71 -6.38 6.35
C THR A 137 18.93 -7.66 6.62
N ILE A 138 19.43 -8.54 7.50
CA ILE A 138 18.77 -9.78 7.93
C ILE A 138 17.37 -9.48 8.47
N THR A 139 17.26 -8.49 9.37
CA THR A 139 15.96 -8.10 9.95
C THR A 139 14.98 -7.62 8.87
N THR A 140 15.47 -6.86 7.89
CA THR A 140 14.65 -6.36 6.78
C THR A 140 14.20 -7.50 5.86
N LEU A 141 15.10 -8.42 5.51
CA LEU A 141 14.79 -9.58 4.68
C LEU A 141 13.81 -10.53 5.37
N ALA A 142 13.98 -10.75 6.69
CA ALA A 142 13.06 -11.53 7.49
C ALA A 142 11.66 -10.90 7.52
N ALA A 143 11.57 -9.58 7.69
CA ALA A 143 10.30 -8.85 7.66
C ALA A 143 9.60 -8.92 6.29
N ARG A 144 10.37 -9.05 5.20
CA ARG A 144 9.87 -9.20 3.83
C ARG A 144 9.65 -10.66 3.42
N ASN A 145 9.94 -11.61 4.31
CA ASN A 145 9.87 -13.05 4.05
C ASN A 145 10.76 -13.52 2.86
N ASP A 146 11.85 -12.79 2.57
CA ASP A 146 12.84 -13.17 1.55
C ASP A 146 13.83 -14.17 2.11
N LEU A 147 13.42 -15.45 2.17
CA LEU A 147 14.22 -16.54 2.70
C LEU A 147 15.41 -16.89 1.82
N SER A 148 15.38 -16.56 0.53
CA SER A 148 16.45 -16.86 -0.41
C SER A 148 17.71 -16.04 -0.14
N SER A 149 17.54 -14.74 0.10
CA SER A 149 18.63 -13.82 0.42
C SER A 149 19.05 -13.91 1.89
N LEU A 150 18.11 -14.26 2.79
CA LEU A 150 18.32 -14.34 4.23
C LEU A 150 19.46 -15.29 4.60
N ARG A 151 19.56 -16.45 3.93
CA ARG A 151 20.59 -17.46 4.23
C ARG A 151 21.99 -16.93 3.96
N SER A 152 22.24 -16.33 2.80
CA SER A 152 23.53 -15.76 2.43
C SER A 152 23.96 -14.64 3.39
N GLU A 153 23.03 -13.76 3.75
CA GLU A 153 23.32 -12.67 4.68
C GLU A 153 23.58 -13.16 6.10
N SER A 154 22.92 -14.25 6.51
CA SER A 154 23.16 -14.91 7.80
C SER A 154 24.54 -15.57 7.85
N ASP A 155 24.99 -16.21 6.78
CA ASP A 155 26.32 -16.80 6.68
C ASP A 155 27.41 -15.71 6.75
N ASP A 156 27.22 -14.59 6.05
CA ASP A 156 28.10 -13.42 6.13
C ASP A 156 28.16 -12.81 7.54
N PHE A 157 27.01 -12.68 8.21
CA PHE A 157 26.92 -12.17 9.58
C PHE A 157 27.69 -13.08 10.54
N GLN A 158 27.53 -14.39 10.43
CA GLN A 158 28.23 -15.37 11.25
C GLN A 158 29.76 -15.29 11.03
N MET A 159 30.19 -15.23 9.77
CA MET A 159 31.59 -15.07 9.41
C MET A 159 32.20 -13.77 9.99
N LEU A 160 31.54 -12.64 9.85
CA LEU A 160 32.01 -11.36 10.40
C LEU A 160 32.10 -11.39 11.92
N THR A 161 31.16 -12.06 12.59
CA THR A 161 31.16 -12.22 14.05
C THR A 161 32.38 -13.05 14.50
N GLY A 162 32.70 -14.17 13.80
CA GLY A 162 33.90 -14.96 14.07
C GLY A 162 35.19 -14.18 13.83
N ILE A 163 35.30 -13.44 12.73
CA ILE A 163 36.43 -12.54 12.46
C ILE A 163 36.59 -11.50 13.56
N TYR A 164 35.51 -10.91 14.03
CA TYR A 164 35.54 -9.94 15.13
C TYR A 164 36.13 -10.51 16.41
N GLN A 165 35.72 -11.73 16.79
CA GLN A 165 36.25 -12.44 17.97
C GLN A 165 37.76 -12.67 17.88
N ILE A 166 38.26 -13.06 16.70
CA ILE A 166 39.70 -13.24 16.47
C ILE A 166 40.46 -11.90 16.59
N VAL A 167 39.91 -10.82 16.01
CA VAL A 167 40.57 -9.50 16.01
C VAL A 167 40.63 -8.89 17.42
N ILE A 168 39.64 -9.12 18.28
CA ILE A 168 39.67 -8.65 19.68
C ILE A 168 40.57 -9.51 20.60
N GLY A 169 41.18 -10.56 20.06
CA GLY A 169 42.15 -11.40 20.77
C GLY A 169 41.56 -12.60 21.49
N GLU A 170 40.36 -13.02 21.19
CA GLU A 170 39.84 -14.33 21.56
C GLU A 170 40.38 -15.36 20.54
N GLU A 171 41.58 -15.86 20.76
CA GLU A 171 42.16 -16.94 19.93
C GLU A 171 41.28 -18.19 20.02
N THR A 172 40.51 -18.45 18.97
CA THR A 172 39.76 -19.68 18.82
C THR A 172 40.47 -20.53 17.75
N ASP A 173 41.12 -21.61 18.15
CA ASP A 173 41.69 -22.59 17.23
C ASP A 173 40.59 -23.58 16.78
N TYR A 174 40.16 -23.45 15.54
CA TYR A 174 39.15 -24.32 14.95
C TYR A 174 39.69 -25.57 14.27
N ASN A 175 41.04 -25.84 14.31
CA ASN A 175 41.64 -26.94 13.57
C ASN A 175 41.06 -28.31 13.99
N ASP A 176 40.89 -28.56 15.27
CA ASP A 176 40.31 -29.82 15.76
C ASP A 176 38.87 -29.99 15.31
N ARG A 177 38.08 -28.89 15.30
CA ARG A 177 36.69 -28.89 14.83
C ARG A 177 36.62 -29.16 13.33
N ILE A 178 37.44 -28.48 12.55
CA ILE A 178 37.53 -28.67 11.09
C ILE A 178 37.88 -30.12 10.77
N GLU A 179 38.88 -30.72 11.46
CA GLU A 179 39.27 -32.11 11.24
C GLU A 179 38.14 -33.11 11.56
N GLN A 180 37.37 -32.85 12.63
CA GLN A 180 36.20 -33.66 12.98
C GLN A 180 35.11 -33.57 11.92
N LEU A 181 34.79 -32.36 11.43
CA LEU A 181 33.83 -32.15 10.39
C LEU A 181 34.25 -32.81 9.07
N GLU A 182 35.50 -32.65 8.66
CA GLU A 182 36.04 -33.31 7.46
C GLU A 182 35.98 -34.83 7.53
N LYS A 183 36.21 -35.43 8.72
CA LYS A 183 36.03 -36.88 8.94
C LYS A 183 34.56 -37.29 8.78
N GLN A 184 33.62 -36.49 9.31
CA GLN A 184 32.19 -36.74 9.16
C GLN A 184 31.77 -36.64 7.69
N ILE A 185 32.22 -35.60 6.97
CA ILE A 185 31.95 -35.41 5.54
C ILE A 185 32.42 -36.66 4.77
N LYS A 186 33.63 -37.16 4.97
CA LYS A 186 34.13 -38.35 4.30
C LYS A 186 33.28 -39.60 4.56
N LEU A 187 32.78 -39.77 5.80
CA LEU A 187 31.90 -40.90 6.14
C LEU A 187 30.53 -40.80 5.44
N LEU A 188 30.02 -39.61 5.26
CA LEU A 188 28.77 -39.37 4.57
C LEU A 188 28.94 -39.48 3.04
N GLU A 189 30.05 -38.97 2.49
CA GLU A 189 30.39 -39.09 1.07
C GLU A 189 30.52 -40.56 0.63
N ALA A 190 31.01 -41.43 1.50
CA ALA A 190 31.04 -42.87 1.23
C ALA A 190 29.65 -43.53 1.11
N LYS A 191 28.59 -42.85 1.60
CA LYS A 191 27.18 -43.28 1.52
C LYS A 191 26.38 -42.46 0.53
N GLN A 192 26.98 -41.42 -0.05
CA GLN A 192 26.35 -40.50 -0.98
C GLN A 192 25.98 -41.21 -2.28
N ASN A 193 24.74 -40.99 -2.74
CA ASN A 193 24.29 -41.35 -4.08
C ASN A 193 24.09 -40.09 -4.93
N ASN A 194 24.57 -40.18 -6.17
CA ASN A 194 24.30 -39.09 -7.14
C ASN A 194 22.81 -39.01 -7.51
N PRO A 195 22.32 -37.82 -7.86
CA PRO A 195 20.97 -37.68 -8.41
C PRO A 195 20.84 -38.51 -9.69
N ILE A 196 19.67 -39.12 -9.86
CA ILE A 196 19.36 -39.93 -11.05
C ILE A 196 18.92 -39.07 -12.24
N ASP A 197 18.54 -37.84 -11.97
CA ASP A 197 18.18 -36.82 -12.97
C ASP A 197 18.46 -35.42 -12.43
N ILE A 198 18.77 -34.48 -13.34
CA ILE A 198 19.01 -33.08 -13.04
C ILE A 198 18.10 -32.27 -13.93
N ILE A 199 17.28 -31.41 -13.34
CA ILE A 199 16.27 -30.64 -14.04
C ILE A 199 16.70 -29.19 -14.10
N THR A 200 16.80 -28.68 -15.33
CA THR A 200 17.16 -27.30 -15.63
C THR A 200 15.97 -26.55 -16.23
N VAL A 201 16.00 -25.24 -16.17
CA VAL A 201 14.94 -24.37 -16.70
C VAL A 201 15.26 -23.91 -18.12
N PRO A 202 14.23 -23.86 -19.01
CA PRO A 202 14.44 -23.43 -20.40
C PRO A 202 14.61 -21.91 -20.56
N ASN A 203 14.07 -21.13 -19.62
CA ASN A 203 14.04 -19.67 -19.65
C ASN A 203 14.50 -19.10 -18.29
N SER A 204 14.90 -17.83 -18.28
CA SER A 204 15.07 -17.06 -17.03
C SER A 204 13.71 -16.61 -16.50
N GLY A 205 13.60 -16.44 -15.19
CA GLY A 205 12.38 -15.98 -14.52
C GLY A 205 12.38 -16.34 -13.04
N TYR A 206 11.20 -16.31 -12.43
CA TYR A 206 11.02 -16.75 -11.04
C TYR A 206 10.59 -18.21 -11.00
N PHE A 207 11.34 -19.02 -10.29
CA PHE A 207 11.03 -20.44 -10.14
C PHE A 207 10.07 -20.68 -8.98
N ILE A 208 9.06 -21.52 -9.21
CA ILE A 208 8.10 -22.02 -8.21
C ILE A 208 8.05 -23.55 -8.30
N SER A 209 8.20 -24.24 -7.17
CA SER A 209 8.30 -25.71 -7.08
C SER A 209 6.96 -26.44 -7.25
N TYR A 210 5.86 -25.73 -7.46
CA TYR A 210 4.55 -26.32 -7.68
C TYR A 210 3.87 -25.73 -8.92
N VAL A 211 2.87 -26.45 -9.43
CA VAL A 211 2.00 -26.08 -10.56
C VAL A 211 0.58 -26.07 -10.07
N ASP A 212 -0.20 -25.09 -10.47
CA ASP A 212 -1.59 -24.92 -10.03
C ASP A 212 -2.62 -25.47 -11.04
N GLY A 213 -2.21 -25.77 -12.27
CA GLY A 213 -3.06 -26.31 -13.33
C GLY A 213 -3.78 -25.23 -14.15
N TYR A 214 -3.43 -23.97 -13.98
CA TYR A 214 -3.96 -22.84 -14.75
C TYR A 214 -2.93 -22.20 -15.68
N GLU A 215 -1.70 -22.67 -15.71
CA GLU A 215 -0.56 -22.10 -16.43
C GLU A 215 -0.85 -21.93 -17.93
N ASP A 216 -1.53 -22.89 -18.54
CA ASP A 216 -1.87 -22.86 -19.96
C ASP A 216 -3.10 -22.00 -20.29
N ILE A 217 -3.90 -21.63 -19.29
CA ILE A 217 -5.18 -20.95 -19.47
C ILE A 217 -5.04 -19.46 -19.15
N LEU A 218 -4.38 -19.17 -18.04
CA LEU A 218 -4.24 -17.81 -17.48
C LEU A 218 -2.90 -17.20 -17.90
N SER A 219 -2.70 -17.03 -19.20
CA SER A 219 -1.54 -16.32 -19.76
C SER A 219 -1.94 -14.96 -20.34
N THR A 220 -1.01 -14.03 -20.40
CA THR A 220 -1.25 -12.67 -20.92
C THR A 220 -1.71 -12.69 -22.37
N ASP A 221 -1.24 -13.65 -23.19
CA ASP A 221 -1.66 -13.83 -24.58
C ASP A 221 -3.13 -14.24 -24.72
N LYS A 222 -3.74 -14.82 -23.68
CA LYS A 222 -5.11 -15.32 -23.68
C LYS A 222 -6.07 -14.40 -22.92
N LEU A 223 -5.62 -13.27 -22.40
CA LEU A 223 -6.41 -12.36 -21.59
C LEU A 223 -7.76 -12.01 -22.21
N SER A 224 -7.81 -11.75 -23.52
CA SER A 224 -9.04 -11.40 -24.24
C SER A 224 -10.08 -12.55 -24.34
N SER A 225 -9.68 -13.77 -24.02
CA SER A 225 -10.56 -14.95 -24.05
C SER A 225 -11.02 -15.41 -22.67
N ILE A 226 -10.52 -14.78 -21.59
CA ILE A 226 -10.87 -15.12 -20.21
C ILE A 226 -12.25 -14.53 -19.90
N THR A 227 -13.14 -15.39 -19.41
CA THR A 227 -14.51 -15.00 -19.04
C THR A 227 -14.65 -14.78 -17.54
N ALA A 228 -15.70 -14.09 -17.10
CA ALA A 228 -16.03 -13.93 -15.69
C ALA A 228 -16.23 -15.32 -15.00
N ASP A 229 -16.78 -16.30 -15.71
CA ASP A 229 -16.98 -17.64 -15.17
C ASP A 229 -15.66 -18.37 -14.94
N ASP A 230 -14.67 -18.19 -15.81
CA ASP A 230 -13.33 -18.73 -15.61
C ASP A 230 -12.68 -18.13 -14.34
N ILE A 231 -12.82 -16.82 -14.13
CA ILE A 231 -12.31 -16.12 -12.94
C ILE A 231 -13.02 -16.66 -11.68
N LYS A 232 -14.35 -16.81 -11.72
CA LYS A 232 -15.14 -17.38 -10.61
C LYS A 232 -14.70 -18.80 -10.29
N GLU A 233 -14.44 -19.64 -11.31
CA GLU A 233 -13.95 -21.01 -11.13
C GLU A 233 -12.59 -21.02 -10.43
N VAL A 234 -11.66 -20.17 -10.86
CA VAL A 234 -10.32 -20.07 -10.24
C VAL A 234 -10.42 -19.65 -8.79
N ILE A 235 -11.22 -18.62 -8.48
CA ILE A 235 -11.42 -18.14 -7.11
C ILE A 235 -12.08 -19.22 -6.24
N LYS A 236 -13.09 -19.88 -6.75
CA LYS A 236 -13.80 -20.96 -6.05
C LYS A 236 -12.88 -22.13 -5.69
N ASN A 237 -11.92 -22.44 -6.56
CA ASN A 237 -10.95 -23.52 -6.38
C ASN A 237 -9.68 -23.04 -5.62
N ASP A 238 -9.70 -21.85 -5.04
CA ASP A 238 -8.55 -21.24 -4.34
C ASP A 238 -7.27 -21.25 -5.19
N GLY A 239 -7.41 -20.99 -6.48
CA GLY A 239 -6.29 -20.92 -7.43
C GLY A 239 -5.61 -22.25 -7.74
N TYR A 240 -6.22 -23.41 -7.45
CA TYR A 240 -5.62 -24.72 -7.69
C TYR A 240 -6.59 -25.72 -8.33
N ASN A 241 -6.14 -26.36 -9.44
CA ASN A 241 -6.90 -27.37 -10.15
C ASN A 241 -6.11 -28.68 -10.32
N ALA A 242 -6.22 -29.56 -9.34
CA ALA A 242 -5.51 -30.85 -9.32
C ALA A 242 -5.72 -31.72 -10.57
N ALA A 243 -6.87 -31.61 -11.23
CA ALA A 243 -7.17 -32.40 -12.41
C ALA A 243 -6.33 -32.01 -13.64
N LYS A 244 -5.87 -30.76 -13.70
CA LYS A 244 -5.07 -30.22 -14.82
C LYS A 244 -3.56 -30.32 -14.56
N VAL A 245 -3.13 -30.61 -13.32
CA VAL A 245 -1.71 -30.70 -12.96
C VAL A 245 -1.09 -31.98 -13.53
N SER A 246 -0.02 -31.83 -14.30
CA SER A 246 0.75 -32.97 -14.81
C SER A 246 1.51 -33.68 -13.68
N LYS A 247 1.42 -35.03 -13.64
CA LYS A 247 2.19 -35.85 -12.68
C LYS A 247 3.70 -35.78 -12.86
N LYS A 248 4.18 -35.24 -13.98
CA LYS A 248 5.60 -35.05 -14.26
C LYS A 248 6.06 -33.61 -14.00
N ALA A 249 5.15 -32.73 -13.64
CA ALA A 249 5.49 -31.35 -13.34
C ALA A 249 6.40 -31.32 -12.08
N VAL A 250 7.47 -30.59 -12.19
CA VAL A 250 8.45 -30.34 -11.13
C VAL A 250 8.28 -28.95 -10.54
N GLY A 251 7.78 -28.04 -11.35
CA GLY A 251 7.56 -26.65 -10.98
C GLY A 251 7.22 -25.84 -12.23
N LYS A 252 7.28 -24.54 -12.10
CA LYS A 252 7.08 -23.59 -13.20
C LYS A 252 8.04 -22.42 -13.10
N ILE A 253 8.26 -21.77 -14.23
CA ILE A 253 8.95 -20.47 -14.35
C ILE A 253 7.91 -19.43 -14.66
N VAL A 254 7.90 -18.35 -13.91
CA VAL A 254 7.10 -17.15 -14.14
C VAL A 254 7.99 -16.12 -14.81
N ASP A 255 7.59 -15.64 -15.97
CA ASP A 255 8.28 -14.57 -16.67
C ASP A 255 8.21 -13.26 -15.87
N ASP A 256 9.26 -12.45 -15.91
CA ASP A 256 9.47 -11.35 -14.97
C ASP A 256 9.10 -9.94 -15.48
N TYR A 257 8.39 -9.82 -16.60
CA TYR A 257 8.21 -8.52 -17.23
C TYR A 257 6.82 -7.91 -17.01
N GLU A 258 5.79 -8.56 -17.52
CA GLU A 258 4.43 -8.03 -17.50
C GLU A 258 3.48 -9.06 -16.93
N TRP A 259 2.56 -8.60 -16.11
CA TRP A 259 1.51 -9.42 -15.55
C TRP A 259 0.24 -8.60 -15.36
N ASP A 260 -0.87 -9.28 -15.46
CA ASP A 260 -2.17 -8.69 -15.23
C ASP A 260 -2.81 -9.28 -13.98
N LEU A 261 -3.65 -8.48 -13.35
CA LEU A 261 -4.50 -8.88 -12.25
C LEU A 261 -5.94 -8.64 -12.67
N VAL A 262 -6.70 -9.71 -12.76
CA VAL A 262 -8.11 -9.63 -13.14
C VAL A 262 -9.01 -9.93 -11.95
N GLY A 263 -10.16 -9.27 -11.89
CA GLY A 263 -11.14 -9.52 -10.84
C GLY A 263 -12.53 -9.07 -11.26
N ILE A 264 -13.53 -9.48 -10.48
CA ILE A 264 -14.92 -9.13 -10.71
C ILE A 264 -15.30 -8.05 -9.71
N VAL A 265 -15.82 -6.95 -10.21
CA VAL A 265 -16.25 -5.78 -9.44
C VAL A 265 -17.64 -5.36 -9.87
N ASN A 266 -18.37 -4.63 -9.02
CA ASN A 266 -19.64 -4.04 -9.40
C ASN A 266 -19.37 -2.68 -10.07
N PRO A 267 -19.85 -2.44 -11.31
CA PRO A 267 -19.65 -1.17 -12.00
C PRO A 267 -20.30 0.04 -11.31
N LYS A 268 -21.18 -0.21 -10.32
CA LYS A 268 -21.80 0.85 -9.51
C LYS A 268 -20.94 1.30 -8.34
N ASP A 269 -19.97 0.49 -7.93
CA ASP A 269 -19.14 0.78 -6.76
C ASP A 269 -18.16 1.94 -7.02
N ALA A 270 -17.73 2.10 -8.28
CA ALA A 270 -16.82 3.16 -8.68
C ALA A 270 -16.79 3.35 -10.20
N SER A 271 -16.19 4.47 -10.65
CA SER A 271 -15.94 4.72 -12.07
C SER A 271 -14.59 4.14 -12.49
N PHE A 272 -14.63 3.01 -13.20
CA PHE A 272 -13.44 2.34 -13.71
C PHE A 272 -13.14 2.84 -15.15
N ASN A 273 -12.14 3.72 -15.27
CA ASN A 273 -11.77 4.31 -16.55
C ASN A 273 -10.52 3.61 -17.12
N PRO A 274 -10.59 2.91 -18.27
CA PRO A 274 -9.43 2.36 -18.92
C PRO A 274 -8.37 3.42 -19.20
N GLY A 275 -7.11 3.07 -18.92
CA GLY A 275 -5.98 3.99 -19.05
C GLY A 275 -5.60 4.73 -17.77
N LYS A 276 -6.46 4.76 -16.75
CA LYS A 276 -6.20 5.40 -15.46
C LYS A 276 -5.18 4.59 -14.65
N GLU A 277 -4.19 5.28 -14.06
CA GLU A 277 -3.30 4.71 -13.06
C GLU A 277 -4.00 4.69 -11.69
N VAL A 278 -3.86 3.58 -11.00
CA VAL A 278 -4.44 3.34 -9.67
C VAL A 278 -3.39 2.77 -8.73
N LYS A 279 -3.58 3.00 -7.45
CA LYS A 279 -2.77 2.36 -6.42
C LYS A 279 -3.43 1.05 -6.02
N VAL A 280 -2.64 -0.01 -5.94
CA VAL A 280 -3.11 -1.36 -5.60
C VAL A 280 -2.42 -1.81 -4.33
N LYS A 281 -3.22 -2.22 -3.36
CA LYS A 281 -2.76 -2.86 -2.15
C LYS A 281 -3.11 -4.33 -2.21
N LEU A 282 -2.09 -5.17 -2.04
CA LEU A 282 -2.18 -6.63 -2.07
C LEU A 282 -1.91 -7.19 -0.67
N SER A 283 -2.53 -8.32 -0.36
CA SER A 283 -2.33 -8.97 0.95
C SER A 283 -0.93 -9.56 1.11
N SER A 284 -0.31 -9.99 0.00
CA SER A 284 1.01 -10.63 -0.04
C SER A 284 2.19 -9.66 0.12
N THR A 285 1.96 -8.36 -0.08
CA THR A 285 3.01 -7.35 0.04
C THR A 285 2.53 -6.13 0.82
N PRO A 286 3.36 -5.58 1.72
CA PRO A 286 3.04 -4.34 2.43
C PRO A 286 3.14 -3.10 1.53
N ASP A 287 3.82 -3.20 0.39
CA ASP A 287 4.08 -2.09 -0.52
C ASP A 287 2.82 -1.79 -1.37
N LEU A 288 2.52 -0.51 -1.54
CA LEU A 288 1.54 -0.06 -2.52
C LEU A 288 2.14 -0.15 -3.92
N LEU A 289 1.48 -0.90 -4.79
CA LEU A 289 1.85 -1.01 -6.20
C LEU A 289 1.09 0.03 -7.02
N THR A 290 1.70 0.48 -8.11
CA THR A 290 1.02 1.25 -9.14
C THR A 290 0.64 0.29 -10.26
N ALA A 291 -0.64 0.27 -10.63
CA ALA A 291 -1.17 -0.50 -11.74
C ALA A 291 -1.96 0.44 -12.66
N LYS A 292 -2.13 0.04 -13.89
CA LYS A 292 -2.97 0.73 -14.86
C LYS A 292 -4.23 -0.09 -15.10
N ILE A 293 -5.40 0.52 -15.09
CA ILE A 293 -6.61 -0.12 -15.57
C ILE A 293 -6.45 -0.32 -17.08
N ALA A 294 -6.13 -1.54 -17.49
CA ALA A 294 -5.90 -1.87 -18.89
C ALA A 294 -7.23 -1.97 -19.64
N ASP A 295 -8.22 -2.63 -19.04
CA ASP A 295 -9.55 -2.83 -19.64
C ASP A 295 -10.62 -3.02 -18.56
N VAL A 296 -11.88 -2.82 -18.95
CA VAL A 296 -13.08 -3.11 -18.17
C VAL A 296 -14.05 -3.83 -19.10
N ILE A 297 -14.23 -5.11 -18.87
CA ILE A 297 -15.02 -5.98 -19.73
C ILE A 297 -16.42 -6.15 -19.11
N GLU A 298 -17.45 -5.73 -19.84
CA GLU A 298 -18.84 -5.94 -19.43
C GLU A 298 -19.17 -7.43 -19.47
N THR A 299 -20.00 -7.87 -18.53
CA THR A 299 -20.51 -9.25 -18.48
C THR A 299 -22.01 -9.30 -18.81
N ASP A 300 -22.56 -10.49 -18.91
CA ASP A 300 -24.00 -10.67 -19.10
C ASP A 300 -24.83 -10.21 -17.87
N ASP A 301 -24.19 -10.11 -16.71
CA ASP A 301 -24.78 -9.56 -15.49
C ASP A 301 -24.44 -8.06 -15.35
N PRO A 302 -25.45 -7.16 -15.36
CA PRO A 302 -25.20 -5.73 -15.24
C PRO A 302 -24.66 -5.28 -13.88
N GLU A 303 -24.61 -6.17 -12.89
CA GLU A 303 -24.01 -5.91 -11.58
C GLU A 303 -22.55 -6.39 -11.49
N GLU A 304 -22.02 -6.98 -12.54
CA GLU A 304 -20.65 -7.48 -12.61
C GLU A 304 -19.92 -6.94 -13.83
N CYS A 305 -18.67 -6.54 -13.67
CA CYS A 305 -17.72 -6.36 -14.75
C CYS A 305 -16.37 -6.94 -14.36
N VAL A 306 -15.59 -7.33 -15.37
CA VAL A 306 -14.22 -7.79 -15.16
C VAL A 306 -13.29 -6.60 -15.32
N ILE A 307 -12.57 -6.26 -14.24
CA ILE A 307 -11.50 -5.27 -14.28
C ILE A 307 -10.17 -5.97 -14.58
N VAL A 308 -9.39 -5.37 -15.47
CA VAL A 308 -8.05 -5.81 -15.84
C VAL A 308 -7.06 -4.74 -15.40
N LEU A 309 -6.17 -5.08 -14.48
CA LEU A 309 -5.10 -4.22 -14.00
C LEU A 309 -3.77 -4.73 -14.54
N SER A 310 -3.06 -3.91 -15.31
CA SER A 310 -1.73 -4.24 -15.82
C SER A 310 -0.66 -3.66 -14.90
N CYS A 311 0.35 -4.47 -14.60
CA CYS A 311 1.44 -4.17 -13.68
C CYS A 311 2.78 -4.56 -14.30
N GLU A 312 3.80 -3.71 -14.10
CA GLU A 312 5.15 -3.91 -14.66
C GLU A 312 6.16 -4.47 -13.64
N LYS A 313 5.82 -4.48 -12.34
CA LYS A 313 6.74 -4.89 -11.27
C LYS A 313 6.32 -6.23 -10.69
N LEU A 314 7.18 -7.22 -10.86
CA LEU A 314 7.02 -8.54 -10.27
C LEU A 314 8.11 -8.76 -9.21
N ASN A 315 7.77 -9.41 -8.11
CA ASN A 315 8.69 -9.80 -7.06
C ASN A 315 8.38 -11.20 -6.55
N PHE A 316 9.23 -11.74 -5.69
CA PHE A 316 9.13 -13.10 -5.17
C PHE A 316 7.82 -13.38 -4.39
N ASN A 317 7.20 -12.38 -3.77
CA ASN A 317 5.92 -12.53 -3.08
C ASN A 317 4.76 -12.71 -4.07
N LEU A 318 4.76 -11.90 -5.14
CA LEU A 318 3.68 -11.86 -6.12
C LEU A 318 3.60 -13.09 -7.02
N VAL A 319 4.69 -13.86 -7.11
CA VAL A 319 4.73 -15.08 -7.95
C VAL A 319 4.18 -16.31 -7.26
N GLN A 320 4.05 -16.30 -5.93
CA GLN A 320 3.72 -17.49 -5.14
C GLN A 320 2.24 -17.89 -5.21
N TYR A 321 1.34 -16.96 -5.46
CA TYR A 321 -0.11 -17.21 -5.39
C TYR A 321 -0.77 -17.03 -6.75
N ARG A 322 -1.90 -17.72 -6.96
CA ARG A 322 -2.75 -17.55 -8.15
C ARG A 322 -3.88 -16.57 -7.88
N THR A 323 -4.38 -16.55 -6.67
CA THR A 323 -5.48 -15.68 -6.24
C THR A 323 -5.04 -14.82 -5.08
N GLU A 324 -5.60 -13.60 -4.99
CA GLU A 324 -5.27 -12.68 -3.92
C GLU A 324 -6.41 -11.69 -3.65
N ARG A 325 -6.51 -11.25 -2.39
CA ARG A 325 -7.39 -10.14 -2.05
C ARG A 325 -6.74 -8.82 -2.41
N VAL A 326 -7.44 -8.05 -3.22
CA VAL A 326 -6.98 -6.80 -3.83
C VAL A 326 -7.82 -5.64 -3.30
N GLU A 327 -7.20 -4.56 -2.88
CA GLU A 327 -7.83 -3.27 -2.64
C GLU A 327 -7.24 -2.27 -3.63
N ILE A 328 -8.05 -1.74 -4.53
CA ILE A 328 -7.65 -0.64 -5.42
C ILE A 328 -8.08 0.68 -4.83
N ILE A 329 -7.22 1.68 -4.94
CA ILE A 329 -7.47 3.06 -4.55
C ILE A 329 -7.54 3.86 -5.86
N LEU A 330 -8.74 4.30 -6.20
CA LEU A 330 -9.04 4.95 -7.47
C LEU A 330 -8.73 6.44 -7.43
N ASP A 331 -9.16 7.11 -6.36
CA ASP A 331 -8.95 8.53 -6.13
C ASP A 331 -8.71 8.80 -4.65
N ASP A 332 -7.82 9.73 -4.37
CA ASP A 332 -7.55 10.25 -3.03
C ASP A 332 -8.14 11.67 -2.93
N PHE A 333 -9.03 11.88 -1.99
CA PHE A 333 -9.66 13.17 -1.73
C PHE A 333 -9.15 13.75 -0.43
N ASN A 334 -8.77 15.02 -0.45
CA ASN A 334 -8.33 15.75 0.73
C ASN A 334 -9.15 17.05 0.82
N GLY A 335 -9.94 17.18 1.87
CA GLY A 335 -10.88 18.29 2.01
C GLY A 335 -11.28 18.52 3.45
N ILE A 336 -12.19 19.46 3.67
CA ILE A 336 -12.80 19.77 4.96
C ILE A 336 -13.95 18.78 5.18
N LYS A 337 -13.88 18.02 6.28
CA LYS A 337 -14.95 17.09 6.66
C LYS A 337 -16.18 17.86 7.13
N VAL A 338 -17.31 17.58 6.51
CA VAL A 338 -18.62 18.15 6.82
C VAL A 338 -19.58 17.00 7.13
N PRO A 339 -20.10 16.88 8.35
CA PRO A 339 -21.10 15.89 8.68
C PRO A 339 -22.35 16.04 7.81
N ARG A 340 -22.86 14.92 7.28
CA ARG A 340 -24.02 14.96 6.37
C ARG A 340 -25.26 15.58 7.01
N GLU A 341 -25.45 15.37 8.30
CA GLU A 341 -26.54 15.92 9.08
C GLU A 341 -26.51 17.45 9.21
N ALA A 342 -25.33 18.07 9.07
CA ALA A 342 -25.16 19.53 9.13
C ALA A 342 -25.47 20.23 7.82
N VAL A 343 -25.59 19.49 6.71
CA VAL A 343 -25.79 20.08 5.40
C VAL A 343 -27.18 20.72 5.27
N ARG A 344 -27.21 21.96 4.80
CA ARG A 344 -28.42 22.76 4.57
C ARG A 344 -28.36 23.39 3.19
N PHE A 345 -29.51 23.89 2.76
CA PHE A 345 -29.63 24.65 1.52
C PHE A 345 -30.11 26.05 1.87
N ASN A 346 -29.50 27.07 1.30
CA ASN A 346 -29.96 28.43 1.42
C ASN A 346 -31.15 28.71 0.46
N LYS A 347 -31.69 29.93 0.48
CA LYS A 347 -32.81 30.33 -0.40
C LYS A 347 -32.46 30.28 -1.89
N ASN A 348 -31.19 30.34 -2.24
CA ASN A 348 -30.71 30.24 -3.62
C ASN A 348 -30.48 28.78 -4.06
N ASN A 349 -30.86 27.81 -3.21
CA ASN A 349 -30.63 26.38 -3.40
C ASN A 349 -29.12 26.00 -3.47
N GLU A 350 -28.25 26.80 -2.83
CA GLU A 350 -26.84 26.51 -2.72
C GLU A 350 -26.61 25.62 -1.49
N LYS A 351 -25.82 24.56 -1.67
CA LYS A 351 -25.47 23.58 -0.63
C LYS A 351 -24.42 24.19 0.31
N GLY A 352 -24.61 24.09 1.61
CA GLY A 352 -23.71 24.65 2.59
C GLY A 352 -24.02 24.21 4.02
N VAL A 353 -23.36 24.84 4.97
CA VAL A 353 -23.52 24.60 6.42
C VAL A 353 -23.65 25.92 7.16
N TYR A 354 -24.27 25.88 8.32
CA TYR A 354 -24.21 27.00 9.26
C TYR A 354 -23.00 26.79 10.18
N VAL A 355 -22.22 27.84 10.38
CA VAL A 355 -21.07 27.85 11.27
C VAL A 355 -21.24 28.88 12.37
N LEU A 356 -20.71 28.59 13.55
CA LEU A 356 -20.68 29.48 14.68
C LEU A 356 -19.36 30.27 14.72
N LEU A 357 -19.41 31.57 14.43
CA LEU A 357 -18.28 32.49 14.48
C LEU A 357 -18.32 33.34 15.74
N GLY A 358 -17.81 32.83 16.85
CA GLY A 358 -17.98 33.44 18.18
C GLY A 358 -19.46 33.39 18.61
N GLN A 359 -20.16 34.53 18.57
CA GLN A 359 -21.60 34.59 18.90
C GLN A 359 -22.51 34.81 17.66
N ARG A 360 -21.93 34.72 16.45
CA ARG A 360 -22.68 34.92 15.22
C ARG A 360 -22.74 33.61 14.43
N ILE A 361 -23.91 33.38 13.86
CA ILE A 361 -24.10 32.26 12.92
C ILE A 361 -23.95 32.81 11.49
N ALA A 362 -23.19 32.10 10.66
CA ALA A 362 -23.03 32.44 9.24
C ALA A 362 -23.27 31.18 8.40
N PHE A 363 -23.87 31.39 7.21
CA PHE A 363 -23.96 30.34 6.21
C PHE A 363 -22.66 30.29 5.40
N LYS A 364 -22.07 29.14 5.27
CA LYS A 364 -20.87 28.88 4.46
C LYS A 364 -21.21 27.85 3.39
N LYS A 365 -20.84 28.15 2.16
CA LYS A 365 -20.99 27.21 1.03
C LYS A 365 -20.04 26.04 1.19
N ILE A 366 -20.38 24.90 0.60
CA ILE A 366 -19.50 23.76 0.48
C ILE A 366 -19.33 23.41 -0.99
N ASP A 367 -18.08 23.15 -1.39
CA ASP A 367 -17.74 22.63 -2.71
C ASP A 367 -17.41 21.14 -2.56
N VAL A 368 -18.38 20.29 -2.89
CA VAL A 368 -18.34 18.85 -2.59
C VAL A 368 -17.43 18.15 -3.56
N ILE A 369 -16.30 17.65 -3.07
CA ILE A 369 -15.32 16.85 -3.83
C ILE A 369 -15.45 15.35 -3.58
N TYR A 370 -16.07 14.97 -2.45
CA TYR A 370 -16.34 13.57 -2.09
C TYR A 370 -17.57 13.49 -1.19
N GLU A 371 -18.37 12.44 -1.35
CA GLU A 371 -19.59 12.22 -0.55
C GLU A 371 -19.72 10.74 -0.17
N CYS A 372 -19.98 10.47 1.11
CA CYS A 372 -20.32 9.14 1.62
C CYS A 372 -21.54 9.22 2.54
N ASP A 373 -21.95 8.09 3.12
CA ASP A 373 -23.18 8.03 3.93
C ASP A 373 -23.12 8.89 5.20
N GLU A 374 -21.93 9.08 5.78
CA GLU A 374 -21.76 9.76 7.07
C GLU A 374 -21.35 11.23 6.91
N TYR A 375 -20.56 11.58 5.90
CA TYR A 375 -19.98 12.90 5.72
C TYR A 375 -19.76 13.24 4.25
N LEU A 376 -19.45 14.52 4.01
CA LEU A 376 -18.94 15.04 2.74
C LEU A 376 -17.56 15.65 2.96
N LEU A 377 -16.74 15.71 1.91
CA LEU A 377 -15.54 16.52 1.89
C LEU A 377 -15.77 17.74 1.00
N SER A 378 -15.55 18.93 1.56
CA SER A 378 -15.54 20.17 0.82
C SER A 378 -14.11 20.54 0.41
N ALA A 379 -13.93 21.06 -0.80
CA ALA A 379 -12.65 21.59 -1.25
C ALA A 379 -12.13 22.67 -0.29
N ILE A 380 -10.83 22.70 -0.08
CA ILE A 380 -10.16 23.73 0.70
C ILE A 380 -9.94 24.93 -0.24
N THR A 381 -10.59 26.05 0.04
CA THR A 381 -10.48 27.28 -0.74
C THR A 381 -10.12 28.46 0.14
N SER A 382 -9.56 29.54 -0.45
CA SER A 382 -9.31 30.80 0.21
C SER A 382 -10.50 31.75 0.19
N ASP A 383 -11.58 31.39 -0.53
CA ASP A 383 -12.81 32.18 -0.58
C ASP A 383 -13.56 32.08 0.76
N THR A 384 -13.74 33.21 1.41
CA THR A 384 -14.37 33.33 2.72
C THR A 384 -15.86 33.01 2.73
N SER A 385 -16.50 32.90 1.57
CA SER A 385 -17.92 32.49 1.44
C SER A 385 -18.06 30.97 1.60
N TYR A 386 -16.98 30.21 1.47
CA TYR A 386 -16.94 28.76 1.70
C TYR A 386 -16.48 28.43 3.12
N ILE A 387 -16.74 27.19 3.51
CA ILE A 387 -16.29 26.67 4.81
C ILE A 387 -14.77 26.66 4.91
N SER A 388 -14.25 27.05 6.07
CA SER A 388 -12.82 27.04 6.37
C SER A 388 -12.48 26.08 7.50
N VAL A 389 -11.21 25.68 7.55
CA VAL A 389 -10.72 24.79 8.60
C VAL A 389 -10.82 25.49 9.97
N TYR A 390 -11.20 24.74 10.99
CA TYR A 390 -11.38 25.18 12.40
C TYR A 390 -12.63 26.07 12.63
N GLU A 391 -13.54 26.18 11.68
CA GLU A 391 -14.87 26.74 11.94
C GLU A 391 -15.76 25.69 12.61
N ASP A 392 -16.63 26.13 13.53
CA ASP A 392 -17.53 25.25 14.26
C ASP A 392 -18.85 25.10 13.51
N ILE A 393 -19.05 23.93 12.89
CA ILE A 393 -20.24 23.55 12.11
C ILE A 393 -21.37 23.24 13.06
N ILE A 394 -22.53 23.85 12.87
CA ILE A 394 -23.73 23.57 13.67
C ILE A 394 -24.42 22.31 13.15
N LEU A 395 -24.47 21.28 14.00
CA LEU A 395 -25.14 20.01 13.71
C LEU A 395 -26.65 20.13 14.02
N SER A 396 -26.97 20.66 15.22
CA SER A 396 -28.34 20.84 15.71
C SER A 396 -28.47 22.11 16.53
N GLY A 397 -29.68 22.66 16.58
CA GLY A 397 -30.04 23.90 17.25
C GLY A 397 -31.01 24.72 16.41
N GLU A 398 -31.73 25.69 17.03
CA GLU A 398 -32.66 26.57 16.35
C GLU A 398 -31.90 27.72 15.69
N ILE A 399 -31.81 27.73 14.36
CA ILE A 399 -31.17 28.84 13.60
C ILE A 399 -32.14 29.99 13.50
N PRO A 400 -31.79 31.22 13.96
CA PRO A 400 -32.67 32.37 13.93
C PRO A 400 -33.13 32.72 12.50
N ALA A 401 -34.41 33.04 12.34
CA ALA A 401 -34.98 33.37 11.04
C ALA A 401 -34.28 34.59 10.37
N GLU A 402 -33.76 35.50 11.17
CA GLU A 402 -32.97 36.67 10.72
C GLU A 402 -31.67 36.27 10.02
N VAL A 403 -31.03 35.20 10.45
CA VAL A 403 -29.81 34.67 9.79
C VAL A 403 -30.16 34.01 8.46
N MET A 404 -31.33 33.38 8.37
CA MET A 404 -31.84 32.83 7.12
C MET A 404 -32.24 33.93 6.10
N GLU A 405 -32.55 35.14 6.57
CA GLU A 405 -32.89 36.29 5.72
C GLU A 405 -31.64 37.10 5.26
N GLN A 406 -30.63 37.26 6.10
CA GLN A 406 -29.45 38.06 5.79
C GLN A 406 -28.57 37.46 4.69
N VAL A 407 -28.63 36.16 4.43
CA VAL A 407 -27.93 35.50 3.33
C VAL A 407 -28.33 36.00 1.96
N THR A 408 -29.51 36.63 1.84
CA THR A 408 -30.04 37.18 0.58
C THR A 408 -29.51 38.60 0.27
N THR A 409 -29.12 39.39 1.29
CA THR A 409 -28.71 40.78 1.10
C THR A 409 -27.20 40.93 0.89
N ALA A 410 -26.38 40.09 1.52
CA ALA A 410 -24.92 40.16 1.36
C ALA A 410 -24.46 39.80 -0.07
N ASN A 411 -25.10 38.80 -0.71
CA ASN A 411 -24.80 38.44 -2.10
C ASN A 411 -25.24 39.48 -3.13
N THR A 412 -26.10 40.44 -2.76
CA THR A 412 -26.53 41.51 -3.66
C THR A 412 -25.59 42.73 -3.58
N GLU A 413 -24.94 42.93 -2.44
CA GLU A 413 -23.96 44.01 -2.25
C GLU A 413 -22.58 43.66 -2.84
N GLU A 414 -22.09 42.40 -2.71
CA GLU A 414 -20.84 41.98 -3.34
C GLU A 414 -20.91 41.96 -4.88
N GLN A 415 -22.06 41.61 -5.48
CA GLN A 415 -22.24 41.70 -6.95
C GLN A 415 -22.32 43.16 -7.45
N SER A 416 -22.66 44.11 -6.62
CA SER A 416 -22.72 45.54 -7.00
C SER A 416 -21.33 46.21 -6.84
N GLU A 417 -20.45 45.72 -5.97
CA GLU A 417 -19.09 46.24 -5.86
C GLU A 417 -18.13 45.65 -6.91
N GLU A 418 -18.28 44.38 -7.31
CA GLU A 418 -17.48 43.82 -8.42
C GLU A 418 -17.81 44.48 -9.77
N THR A 419 -19.07 44.92 -9.98
CA THR A 419 -19.46 45.60 -11.22
C THR A 419 -18.96 47.03 -11.30
N THR A 420 -18.66 47.68 -10.17
CA THR A 420 -18.13 49.06 -10.14
C THR A 420 -16.63 49.12 -10.23
N VAL A 421 -15.88 48.07 -9.82
CA VAL A 421 -14.41 48.02 -9.93
C VAL A 421 -13.97 47.61 -11.34
N SER A 422 -14.80 46.85 -12.08
CA SER A 422 -14.48 46.40 -13.44
C SER A 422 -14.69 47.51 -14.50
N ALA A 423 -15.39 48.59 -14.17
CA ALA A 423 -15.64 49.70 -15.13
C ALA A 423 -14.56 50.81 -15.09
N SER A 424 -13.63 50.79 -14.13
CA SER A 424 -12.59 51.83 -13.96
C SER A 424 -11.20 51.46 -14.49
N ALA A 425 -10.99 50.25 -15.01
CA ALA A 425 -9.67 49.76 -15.45
C ALA A 425 -9.51 49.66 -16.99
N ALA A 426 -10.41 50.22 -17.76
CA ALA A 426 -10.36 50.18 -19.24
C ALA A 426 -10.19 51.55 -19.87
N VAL A 427 -9.09 52.27 -19.57
CA VAL A 427 -8.60 53.36 -20.40
C VAL A 427 -7.06 53.42 -20.34
N SER A 428 -6.50 53.36 -21.57
CA SER A 428 -5.10 53.63 -21.98
C SER A 428 -4.02 52.59 -21.74
N VAL A 429 -3.67 51.88 -22.82
CA VAL A 429 -2.33 52.01 -23.46
C VAL A 429 -2.45 51.62 -24.91
N SER A 430 -2.26 52.58 -25.78
CA SER A 430 -2.09 52.43 -27.23
C SER A 430 -0.63 52.31 -27.58
N VAL A 431 -0.35 51.38 -28.51
CA VAL A 431 0.62 51.45 -29.63
C VAL A 431 2.09 51.88 -29.32
N THR A 432 3.01 50.96 -29.57
CA THR A 432 4.10 51.17 -30.57
C THR A 432 4.62 49.83 -31.07
N GLU A 433 4.43 49.59 -32.36
CA GLU A 433 5.23 48.72 -33.20
C GLU A 433 6.63 49.31 -33.33
N GLU A 434 7.66 48.49 -33.23
CA GLU A 434 8.90 48.67 -33.99
C GLU A 434 9.45 47.29 -34.40
N THR A 435 9.47 47.15 -35.71
CA THR A 435 10.14 46.17 -36.56
C THR A 435 11.64 46.33 -36.51
N ASN A 436 12.36 45.22 -36.53
CA ASN A 436 13.59 44.93 -37.30
C ASN A 436 14.13 43.60 -36.75
N GLY A 437 14.40 42.59 -37.50
CA GLY A 437 15.08 42.50 -38.78
C GLY A 437 16.33 41.66 -38.60
N ASP A 438 16.34 40.52 -39.24
CA ASP A 438 17.43 39.80 -39.88
C ASP A 438 18.65 39.20 -39.17
N GLU A 439 18.96 38.06 -39.72
CA GLU A 439 20.22 37.32 -39.99
C GLU A 439 20.61 36.28 -38.93
N ALA A 440 20.46 35.03 -39.28
CA ALA A 440 21.25 34.17 -40.15
C ALA A 440 22.53 33.58 -39.48
N ALA A 441 22.56 32.27 -39.57
CA ALA A 441 23.66 31.37 -39.90
C ALA A 441 24.60 30.81 -38.82
N ASN A 442 24.65 29.50 -38.86
CA ASN A 442 25.81 28.59 -38.74
C ASN A 442 26.55 28.47 -37.37
N GLU A 443 26.51 27.36 -36.76
CA GLU A 443 27.34 26.14 -36.88
C GLU A 443 26.73 25.00 -36.03
#